data_7994a51d5db42536b0616190eeb44ce5
#
_entry.id   7994a51d5db42536b0616190eeb44ce5
#
_cell.length_a   1.000
_cell.length_b   1.000
_cell.length_c   1.000
_cell.angle_alpha   90.00
_cell.angle_beta   90.00
_cell.angle_gamma   90.00
#
_symmetry.space_group_name_H-M   'P 1'
#
loop_
_entity.id
_entity.type
_entity.pdbx_description
1 polymer ?
#
loop_
_entity_poly.entity_id
_entity_poly.type
_entity_poly.pdbx_seq_one_letter_code
_entity_poly.pdbx_strand_id
1 'polypeptide(L)'
;MHTISVIIPCFNEEEALPVYYEAMTKVMEQMDMAEFELLFVDDGSTDRTLGILKSLNERDERCRYLSFSRNFGKEAAIYAGLGNAKGDYVAIMDVDLQDPPSLLPKMYGILENEEYDSVATKRSTRTGEPKIRSFLSESFYKFINRISKTEIVNGARDYRLMKRKMVDAVLEMSEYNRFSKGIFQWVGFRTKWLEYENVERAAGETKWSVRKLFLYSLEGITGFSVAPLSLASIAGVLFCLISFLMIVVIVVRTLIWGDPVSGWPSLVCIIFMVGGIQLFCTGIVGQY
;
A
#
# COMPACT_ATOMS: atom_id res chain seq x y z
N MET A 1 1.54 32.60 4.98
CA MET A 1 0.64 31.63 5.60
C MET A 1 0.75 30.38 4.75
N HIS A 2 0.93 29.19 5.33
CA HIS A 2 1.07 27.96 4.54
C HIS A 2 -0.31 27.36 4.26
N THR A 3 -0.48 26.74 3.10
CA THR A 3 -1.70 26.02 2.75
C THR A 3 -1.54 24.53 3.03
N ILE A 4 -2.54 23.95 3.71
CA ILE A 4 -2.64 22.49 3.97
C ILE A 4 -3.74 21.92 3.11
N SER A 5 -3.39 21.08 2.14
CA SER A 5 -4.36 20.27 1.39
C SER A 5 -4.63 18.97 2.15
N VAL A 6 -5.89 18.70 2.44
CA VAL A 6 -6.33 17.42 3.02
C VAL A 6 -7.00 16.59 1.95
N ILE A 7 -6.44 15.42 1.63
CA ILE A 7 -6.97 14.48 0.65
C ILE A 7 -7.84 13.47 1.38
N ILE A 8 -9.09 13.36 0.96
CA ILE A 8 -10.10 12.50 1.58
C ILE A 8 -10.66 11.53 0.53
N PRO A 9 -10.14 10.30 0.39
CA PRO A 9 -10.72 9.27 -0.45
C PRO A 9 -12.10 8.84 0.07
N CYS A 10 -13.11 8.84 -0.81
CA CYS A 10 -14.48 8.51 -0.49
C CYS A 10 -15.02 7.41 -1.42
N PHE A 11 -15.72 6.42 -0.86
CA PHE A 11 -16.45 5.43 -1.64
C PHE A 11 -17.67 4.95 -0.86
N ASN A 12 -18.87 5.37 -1.26
CA ASN A 12 -20.14 5.12 -0.56
C ASN A 12 -20.06 5.52 0.93
N GLU A 13 -19.83 6.80 1.18
CA GLU A 13 -19.60 7.38 2.51
C GLU A 13 -20.65 8.47 2.85
N GLU A 14 -21.89 8.34 2.34
CA GLU A 14 -22.95 9.34 2.53
C GLU A 14 -23.26 9.63 4.00
N GLU A 15 -23.06 8.65 4.90
CA GLU A 15 -23.30 8.82 6.34
C GLU A 15 -22.10 9.46 7.07
N ALA A 16 -20.87 9.12 6.65
CA ALA A 16 -19.66 9.57 7.32
C ALA A 16 -19.24 10.99 6.92
N LEU A 17 -19.49 11.40 5.67
CA LEU A 17 -19.07 12.69 5.13
C LEU A 17 -19.55 13.91 5.95
N PRO A 18 -20.83 14.02 6.35
CA PRO A 18 -21.27 15.17 7.14
C PRO A 18 -20.58 15.25 8.50
N VAL A 19 -20.37 14.10 9.16
CA VAL A 19 -19.72 14.00 10.47
C VAL A 19 -18.24 14.37 10.36
N TYR A 20 -17.58 13.87 9.30
CA TYR A 20 -16.17 14.22 9.01
C TYR A 20 -15.99 15.71 8.75
N TYR A 21 -16.86 16.31 7.91
CA TYR A 21 -16.78 17.73 7.58
C TYR A 21 -16.94 18.61 8.83
N GLU A 22 -17.89 18.29 9.72
CA GLU A 22 -18.07 19.00 10.99
C GLU A 22 -16.82 18.88 11.90
N ALA A 23 -16.27 17.67 12.03
CA ALA A 23 -15.06 17.43 12.82
C ALA A 23 -13.85 18.18 12.26
N MET A 24 -13.69 18.19 10.93
CA MET A 24 -12.59 18.88 10.28
C MET A 24 -12.71 20.40 10.37
N THR A 25 -13.93 20.94 10.25
CA THR A 25 -14.19 22.37 10.42
C THR A 25 -13.75 22.86 11.79
N LYS A 26 -14.06 22.12 12.86
CA LYS A 26 -13.60 22.45 14.23
C LYS A 26 -12.07 22.48 14.36
N VAL A 27 -11.37 21.60 13.64
CA VAL A 27 -9.90 21.59 13.64
C VAL A 27 -9.34 22.77 12.86
N MET A 28 -9.94 23.10 11.70
CA MET A 28 -9.53 24.25 10.90
C MET A 28 -9.68 25.57 11.66
N GLU A 29 -10.77 25.74 12.43
CA GLU A 29 -11.01 26.91 13.27
C GLU A 29 -9.97 27.08 14.40
N GLN A 30 -9.28 26.02 14.79
CA GLN A 30 -8.21 26.05 15.79
C GLN A 30 -6.82 26.34 15.21
N MET A 31 -6.71 26.39 13.87
CA MET A 31 -5.43 26.50 13.14
C MET A 31 -5.37 27.84 12.34
N ASP A 32 -5.52 28.98 12.99
CA ASP A 32 -5.54 30.30 12.33
C ASP A 32 -4.26 30.65 11.55
N MET A 33 -3.18 29.87 11.75
CA MET A 33 -1.88 30.08 11.10
C MET A 33 -1.75 29.35 9.74
N ALA A 34 -2.75 28.57 9.30
CA ALA A 34 -2.75 27.85 8.06
C ALA A 34 -4.04 28.03 7.27
N GLU A 35 -3.93 28.08 5.95
CA GLU A 35 -5.07 27.97 5.05
C GLU A 35 -5.36 26.50 4.74
N PHE A 36 -6.61 26.19 4.39
CA PHE A 36 -7.02 24.82 4.13
C PHE A 36 -7.65 24.64 2.76
N GLU A 37 -7.30 23.53 2.13
CA GLU A 37 -7.97 22.95 0.96
C GLU A 37 -8.43 21.52 1.35
N LEU A 38 -9.74 21.25 1.32
CA LEU A 38 -10.29 19.92 1.50
C LEU A 38 -10.55 19.31 0.12
N LEU A 39 -9.76 18.33 -0.28
CA LEU A 39 -9.86 17.67 -1.58
C LEU A 39 -10.46 16.27 -1.42
N PHE A 40 -11.74 16.17 -1.63
CA PHE A 40 -12.47 14.89 -1.64
C PHE A 40 -12.27 14.16 -2.96
N VAL A 41 -11.98 12.87 -2.90
CA VAL A 41 -11.84 12.03 -4.11
C VAL A 41 -12.89 10.93 -4.05
N ASP A 42 -13.96 11.10 -4.81
CA ASP A 42 -15.03 10.12 -4.96
C ASP A 42 -14.61 9.00 -5.92
N ASP A 43 -14.39 7.81 -5.39
CA ASP A 43 -13.97 6.62 -6.13
C ASP A 43 -15.16 5.90 -6.79
N GLY A 44 -16.01 6.66 -7.51
CA GLY A 44 -17.13 6.12 -8.25
C GLY A 44 -18.25 5.59 -7.34
N SER A 45 -18.66 6.37 -6.35
CA SER A 45 -19.74 6.02 -5.43
C SER A 45 -21.09 5.84 -6.15
N THR A 46 -21.92 4.95 -5.60
CA THR A 46 -23.26 4.63 -6.12
C THR A 46 -24.40 5.12 -5.22
N ASP A 47 -24.04 5.65 -4.06
CA ASP A 47 -24.96 6.29 -3.08
C ASP A 47 -25.01 7.82 -3.28
N ARG A 48 -25.43 8.58 -2.27
CA ARG A 48 -25.53 10.04 -2.31
C ARG A 48 -24.20 10.76 -2.06
N THR A 49 -23.08 10.05 -1.90
CA THR A 49 -21.76 10.63 -1.63
C THR A 49 -21.42 11.79 -2.58
N LEU A 50 -21.47 11.56 -3.91
CA LEU A 50 -21.17 12.61 -4.89
C LEU A 50 -22.11 13.83 -4.79
N GLY A 51 -23.40 13.60 -4.48
CA GLY A 51 -24.36 14.70 -4.26
C GLY A 51 -23.98 15.57 -3.05
N ILE A 52 -23.54 14.95 -1.96
CA ILE A 52 -23.07 15.65 -0.76
C ILE A 52 -21.81 16.45 -1.08
N LEU A 53 -20.84 15.88 -1.81
CA LEU A 53 -19.60 16.58 -2.18
C LEU A 53 -19.85 17.82 -3.04
N LYS A 54 -20.79 17.74 -3.99
CA LYS A 54 -21.22 18.90 -4.80
C LYS A 54 -21.79 20.02 -3.90
N SER A 55 -22.66 19.65 -2.98
CA SER A 55 -23.27 20.61 -2.02
C SER A 55 -22.23 21.23 -1.09
N LEU A 56 -21.21 20.48 -0.66
CA LEU A 56 -20.11 21.00 0.14
C LEU A 56 -19.28 22.00 -0.65
N ASN A 57 -18.94 21.70 -1.90
CA ASN A 57 -18.17 22.61 -2.77
C ASN A 57 -18.93 23.92 -3.06
N GLU A 58 -20.26 23.88 -3.16
CA GLU A 58 -21.07 25.09 -3.35
C GLU A 58 -21.14 25.99 -2.08
N ARG A 59 -21.01 25.41 -0.89
CA ARG A 59 -21.15 26.11 0.39
C ARG A 59 -19.84 26.61 0.96
N ASP A 60 -18.73 25.93 0.66
CA ASP A 60 -17.42 26.19 1.23
C ASP A 60 -16.37 26.12 0.13
N GLU A 61 -15.78 27.26 -0.23
CA GLU A 61 -14.76 27.40 -1.28
C GLU A 61 -13.49 26.57 -1.00
N ARG A 62 -13.27 26.20 0.28
CA ARG A 62 -12.16 25.32 0.68
C ARG A 62 -12.37 23.87 0.25
N CYS A 63 -13.64 23.48 0.01
CA CYS A 63 -14.02 22.12 -0.40
C CYS A 63 -13.95 21.97 -1.92
N ARG A 64 -13.11 21.06 -2.37
CA ARG A 64 -13.00 20.65 -3.79
C ARG A 64 -13.24 19.15 -3.88
N TYR A 65 -13.68 18.70 -5.03
CA TYR A 65 -13.85 17.26 -5.27
C TYR A 65 -13.36 16.83 -6.65
N LEU A 66 -12.91 15.57 -6.71
CA LEU A 66 -12.69 14.78 -7.92
C LEU A 66 -13.67 13.62 -7.90
N SER A 67 -14.22 13.22 -9.05
CA SER A 67 -15.09 12.06 -9.13
C SER A 67 -14.65 11.15 -10.27
N PHE A 68 -14.45 9.88 -9.95
CA PHE A 68 -14.08 8.85 -10.91
C PHE A 68 -15.31 8.27 -11.61
N SER A 69 -15.13 7.86 -12.85
CA SER A 69 -16.18 7.22 -13.65
C SER A 69 -16.62 5.84 -13.13
N ARG A 70 -15.79 5.17 -12.32
CA ARG A 70 -16.04 3.91 -11.64
C ARG A 70 -15.10 3.76 -10.45
N ASN A 71 -15.28 2.72 -9.64
CA ASN A 71 -14.34 2.38 -8.59
C ASN A 71 -13.00 1.89 -9.18
N PHE A 72 -11.91 2.61 -8.87
CA PHE A 72 -10.53 2.29 -9.21
C PHE A 72 -9.72 1.88 -7.98
N GLY A 73 -10.27 2.05 -6.78
CA GLY A 73 -9.66 1.70 -5.51
C GLY A 73 -9.01 2.88 -4.79
N LYS A 74 -8.84 2.71 -3.47
CA LYS A 74 -8.32 3.75 -2.57
C LYS A 74 -6.96 4.29 -3.00
N GLU A 75 -6.06 3.43 -3.47
CA GLU A 75 -4.71 3.82 -3.92
C GLU A 75 -4.76 4.78 -5.11
N ALA A 76 -5.66 4.55 -6.07
CA ALA A 76 -5.88 5.45 -7.19
C ALA A 76 -6.45 6.80 -6.73
N ALA A 77 -7.38 6.78 -5.76
CA ALA A 77 -7.95 7.99 -5.18
C ALA A 77 -6.88 8.83 -4.44
N ILE A 78 -6.01 8.18 -3.65
CA ILE A 78 -4.88 8.85 -3.00
C ILE A 78 -3.95 9.49 -4.05
N TYR A 79 -3.59 8.75 -5.10
CA TYR A 79 -2.69 9.26 -6.14
C TYR A 79 -3.28 10.45 -6.89
N ALA A 80 -4.54 10.38 -7.28
CA ALA A 80 -5.23 11.50 -7.91
C ALA A 80 -5.34 12.72 -6.98
N GLY A 81 -5.61 12.48 -5.69
CA GLY A 81 -5.61 13.53 -4.68
C GLY A 81 -4.25 14.21 -4.55
N LEU A 82 -3.16 13.44 -4.43
CA LEU A 82 -1.79 13.97 -4.34
C LEU A 82 -1.44 14.84 -5.56
N GLY A 83 -1.82 14.41 -6.78
CA GLY A 83 -1.54 15.14 -8.01
C GLY A 83 -2.38 16.42 -8.19
N ASN A 84 -3.50 16.57 -7.48
CA ASN A 84 -4.38 17.72 -7.57
C ASN A 84 -4.34 18.65 -6.33
N ALA A 85 -3.69 18.23 -5.26
CA ALA A 85 -3.47 19.02 -4.06
C ALA A 85 -2.48 20.16 -4.33
N LYS A 86 -2.80 21.38 -3.88
CA LYS A 86 -2.02 22.60 -4.14
C LYS A 86 -1.23 23.10 -2.95
N GLY A 87 -1.53 22.64 -1.73
CA GLY A 87 -0.94 23.11 -0.50
C GLY A 87 0.56 22.84 -0.35
N ASP A 88 1.22 23.62 0.48
CA ASP A 88 2.62 23.44 0.87
C ASP A 88 2.81 22.17 1.69
N TYR A 89 1.77 21.80 2.42
CA TYR A 89 1.62 20.55 3.16
C TYR A 89 0.42 19.79 2.64
N VAL A 90 0.55 18.46 2.61
CA VAL A 90 -0.52 17.59 2.15
C VAL A 90 -0.79 16.50 3.17
N ALA A 91 -2.01 16.47 3.68
CA ALA A 91 -2.51 15.41 4.55
C ALA A 91 -3.31 14.37 3.74
N ILE A 92 -3.28 13.12 4.17
CA ILE A 92 -4.19 12.06 3.70
C ILE A 92 -4.99 11.61 4.91
N MET A 93 -6.31 11.61 4.83
CA MET A 93 -7.21 11.20 5.91
C MET A 93 -8.34 10.32 5.39
N ASP A 94 -8.74 9.34 6.19
CA ASP A 94 -9.96 8.56 5.94
C ASP A 94 -11.19 9.30 6.49
N VAL A 95 -12.30 9.21 5.78
CA VAL A 95 -13.55 9.88 6.15
C VAL A 95 -14.23 9.29 7.40
N ASP A 96 -13.86 8.06 7.81
CA ASP A 96 -14.50 7.29 8.88
C ASP A 96 -14.15 7.71 10.32
N LEU A 97 -13.31 8.75 10.45
CA LEU A 97 -12.83 9.31 11.73
C LEU A 97 -12.13 8.31 12.66
N GLN A 98 -11.73 7.13 12.16
CA GLN A 98 -10.85 6.24 12.93
C GLN A 98 -9.49 6.86 13.22
N ASP A 99 -9.08 7.78 12.36
CA ASP A 99 -7.88 8.60 12.49
C ASP A 99 -8.33 10.02 12.90
N PRO A 100 -8.10 10.45 14.14
CA PRO A 100 -8.70 11.69 14.66
C PRO A 100 -8.08 12.92 13.98
N PRO A 101 -8.89 13.80 13.35
CA PRO A 101 -8.41 15.05 12.75
C PRO A 101 -7.71 15.98 13.74
N SER A 102 -8.01 15.85 15.02
CA SER A 102 -7.40 16.64 16.12
C SER A 102 -5.88 16.42 16.28
N LEU A 103 -5.30 15.42 15.62
CA LEU A 103 -3.84 15.25 15.54
C LEU A 103 -3.17 16.21 14.55
N LEU A 104 -3.91 16.76 13.59
CA LEU A 104 -3.36 17.61 12.53
C LEU A 104 -2.60 18.84 13.05
N PRO A 105 -3.08 19.60 14.05
CA PRO A 105 -2.33 20.72 14.61
C PRO A 105 -0.97 20.30 15.18
N LYS A 106 -0.92 19.16 15.87
CA LYS A 106 0.32 18.60 16.40
C LYS A 106 1.27 18.16 15.29
N MET A 107 0.75 17.52 14.24
CA MET A 107 1.55 17.08 13.08
C MET A 107 2.15 18.30 12.37
N TYR A 108 1.37 19.35 12.17
CA TYR A 108 1.82 20.59 11.55
C TYR A 108 2.92 21.26 12.40
N GLY A 109 2.71 21.40 13.70
CA GLY A 109 3.72 21.95 14.60
C GLY A 109 5.04 21.19 14.59
N ILE A 110 5.02 19.85 14.43
CA ILE A 110 6.23 19.06 14.30
C ILE A 110 6.97 19.39 12.99
N LEU A 111 6.25 19.48 11.85
CA LEU A 111 6.88 19.76 10.56
C LEU A 111 7.44 21.19 10.46
N GLU A 112 6.88 22.13 11.22
CA GLU A 112 7.38 23.51 11.28
C GLU A 112 8.63 23.63 12.18
N ASN A 113 8.67 22.92 13.30
CA ASN A 113 9.66 23.13 14.34
C ASN A 113 10.77 22.07 14.36
N GLU A 114 10.59 20.93 13.71
CA GLU A 114 11.54 19.83 13.70
C GLU A 114 11.96 19.47 12.25
N GLU A 115 13.13 18.86 12.11
CA GLU A 115 13.69 18.49 10.80
C GLU A 115 13.07 17.19 10.22
N TYR A 116 11.75 17.11 10.14
CA TYR A 116 11.04 16.03 9.48
C TYR A 116 10.39 16.50 8.18
N ASP A 117 10.20 15.56 7.27
CA ASP A 117 9.54 15.81 5.98
C ASP A 117 8.10 15.29 5.98
N SER A 118 7.81 14.38 6.89
CA SER A 118 6.50 13.78 7.09
C SER A 118 6.25 13.46 8.55
N VAL A 119 5.01 13.56 8.97
CA VAL A 119 4.50 12.97 10.22
C VAL A 119 3.41 11.98 9.86
N ALA A 120 3.57 10.74 10.28
CA ALA A 120 2.63 9.66 10.01
C ALA A 120 2.09 9.08 11.32
N THR A 121 0.92 8.49 11.26
CA THR A 121 0.28 7.90 12.43
C THR A 121 0.41 6.38 12.43
N LYS A 122 0.52 5.80 13.62
CA LYS A 122 0.43 4.36 13.85
C LYS A 122 -0.44 4.06 15.07
N ARG A 123 -1.19 2.97 15.01
CA ARG A 123 -2.00 2.53 16.15
C ARG A 123 -1.10 1.94 17.24
N SER A 124 -1.28 2.37 18.48
CA SER A 124 -0.60 1.81 19.65
C SER A 124 -1.22 0.50 20.12
N THR A 125 -2.53 0.33 19.93
CA THR A 125 -3.29 -0.85 20.38
C THR A 125 -4.15 -1.43 19.27
N ARG A 126 -4.39 -2.74 19.31
CA ARG A 126 -5.31 -3.47 18.42
C ARG A 126 -6.55 -3.93 19.18
N THR A 127 -6.96 -3.17 20.18
CA THR A 127 -8.15 -3.47 21.00
C THR A 127 -9.37 -3.53 20.09
N GLY A 128 -10.14 -4.63 20.15
CA GLY A 128 -11.34 -4.85 19.33
C GLY A 128 -11.12 -5.60 18.01
N GLU A 129 -9.87 -5.90 17.60
CA GLU A 129 -9.64 -6.74 16.40
C GLU A 129 -9.67 -8.25 16.73
N PRO A 130 -10.23 -9.11 15.83
CA PRO A 130 -10.15 -10.56 15.98
C PRO A 130 -8.69 -11.03 16.08
N LYS A 131 -8.36 -11.85 17.07
CA LYS A 131 -6.99 -12.34 17.32
C LYS A 131 -6.33 -12.98 16.09
N ILE A 132 -7.11 -13.71 15.26
CA ILE A 132 -6.64 -14.33 14.01
C ILE A 132 -6.18 -13.27 13.01
N ARG A 133 -6.95 -12.18 12.85
CA ARG A 133 -6.61 -11.08 11.93
C ARG A 133 -5.35 -10.35 12.39
N SER A 134 -5.21 -10.12 13.68
CA SER A 134 -4.01 -9.50 14.27
C SER A 134 -2.77 -10.37 14.04
N PHE A 135 -2.87 -11.70 14.29
CA PHE A 135 -1.77 -12.65 14.06
C PHE A 135 -1.35 -12.73 12.58
N LEU A 136 -2.32 -12.81 11.66
CA LEU A 136 -2.03 -12.81 10.22
C LEU A 136 -1.35 -11.52 9.77
N SER A 137 -1.82 -10.38 10.26
CA SER A 137 -1.22 -9.08 9.95
C SER A 137 0.22 -8.99 10.49
N GLU A 138 0.48 -9.39 11.73
CA GLU A 138 1.84 -9.38 12.28
C GLU A 138 2.79 -10.32 11.54
N SER A 139 2.31 -11.51 11.19
CA SER A 139 3.08 -12.47 10.40
C SER A 139 3.41 -11.91 9.02
N PHE A 140 2.46 -11.23 8.37
CA PHE A 140 2.68 -10.54 7.11
C PHE A 140 3.75 -9.46 7.22
N TYR A 141 3.66 -8.56 8.22
CA TYR A 141 4.67 -7.50 8.38
C TYR A 141 6.06 -8.05 8.71
N LYS A 142 6.15 -9.10 9.54
CA LYS A 142 7.43 -9.78 9.80
C LYS A 142 8.01 -10.41 8.54
N PHE A 143 7.16 -11.05 7.73
CA PHE A 143 7.58 -11.68 6.49
C PHE A 143 8.05 -10.65 5.46
N ILE A 144 7.22 -9.61 5.18
CA ILE A 144 7.56 -8.61 4.17
C ILE A 144 8.83 -7.83 4.55
N ASN A 145 9.01 -7.48 5.82
CA ASN A 145 10.22 -6.77 6.29
C ASN A 145 11.48 -7.64 6.24
N ARG A 146 11.33 -8.97 6.17
CA ARG A 146 12.47 -9.87 5.97
C ARG A 146 12.92 -9.98 4.52
N ILE A 147 11.99 -9.81 3.58
CA ILE A 147 12.23 -10.01 2.14
C ILE A 147 12.29 -8.69 1.35
N SER A 148 11.79 -7.60 1.92
CA SER A 148 11.81 -6.26 1.33
C SER A 148 13.07 -5.50 1.77
N LYS A 149 13.57 -4.63 0.89
CA LYS A 149 14.63 -3.66 1.23
C LYS A 149 14.06 -2.43 1.96
N THR A 150 12.74 -2.24 1.92
CA THR A 150 12.04 -1.11 2.55
C THR A 150 11.34 -1.59 3.80
N GLU A 151 11.62 -0.95 4.94
CA GLU A 151 10.94 -1.27 6.19
C GLU A 151 9.50 -0.74 6.16
N ILE A 152 8.52 -1.65 6.25
CA ILE A 152 7.10 -1.29 6.32
C ILE A 152 6.69 -1.34 7.79
N VAL A 153 6.36 -0.16 8.34
CA VAL A 153 6.03 -0.02 9.76
C VAL A 153 4.71 -0.73 10.10
N ASN A 154 4.78 -1.64 11.07
CA ASN A 154 3.60 -2.36 11.55
C ASN A 154 2.62 -1.39 12.22
N GLY A 155 1.31 -1.50 11.88
CA GLY A 155 0.28 -0.62 12.40
C GLY A 155 0.23 0.76 11.76
N ALA A 156 1.09 1.04 10.74
CA ALA A 156 1.04 2.28 9.99
C ALA A 156 -0.34 2.51 9.37
N ARG A 157 -0.85 3.74 9.53
CA ARG A 157 -2.09 4.22 8.91
C ARG A 157 -1.76 5.03 7.67
N ASP A 158 -2.79 5.28 6.87
CA ASP A 158 -2.65 6.16 5.72
C ASP A 158 -2.62 7.64 6.16
N TYR A 159 -3.17 7.94 7.35
CA TYR A 159 -3.16 9.29 7.92
C TYR A 159 -1.73 9.78 8.16
N ARG A 160 -1.35 10.78 7.37
CA ARG A 160 -0.06 11.45 7.44
C ARG A 160 -0.15 12.88 6.93
N LEU A 161 0.78 13.70 7.37
CA LEU A 161 1.03 15.04 6.84
C LEU A 161 2.43 15.06 6.23
N MET A 162 2.56 15.56 5.01
CA MET A 162 3.80 15.58 4.23
C MET A 162 4.10 16.98 3.73
N LYS A 163 5.37 17.34 3.68
CA LYS A 163 5.85 18.52 2.96
C LYS A 163 5.73 18.30 1.44
N ARG A 164 5.50 19.36 0.68
CA ARG A 164 5.34 19.31 -0.80
C ARG A 164 6.43 18.50 -1.50
N LYS A 165 7.71 18.73 -1.12
CA LYS A 165 8.83 18.00 -1.73
C LYS A 165 8.73 16.48 -1.64
N MET A 166 8.14 15.94 -0.56
CA MET A 166 7.91 14.49 -0.44
C MET A 166 6.75 14.04 -1.33
N VAL A 167 5.70 14.86 -1.44
CA VAL A 167 4.55 14.59 -2.33
C VAL A 167 5.01 14.52 -3.78
N ASP A 168 5.85 15.46 -4.22
CA ASP A 168 6.37 15.51 -5.57
C ASP A 168 7.19 14.25 -5.89
N ALA A 169 8.07 13.83 -4.99
CA ALA A 169 8.83 12.58 -5.14
C ALA A 169 7.92 11.33 -5.18
N VAL A 170 6.83 11.30 -4.42
CA VAL A 170 5.84 10.21 -4.45
C VAL A 170 5.08 10.19 -5.77
N LEU A 171 4.84 11.34 -6.40
CA LEU A 171 4.17 11.45 -7.69
C LEU A 171 5.04 11.05 -8.88
N GLU A 172 6.37 11.15 -8.76
CA GLU A 172 7.31 10.61 -9.77
C GLU A 172 7.22 9.09 -9.89
N MET A 173 6.73 8.41 -8.83
CA MET A 173 6.49 6.97 -8.83
C MET A 173 5.10 6.69 -9.43
N SER A 174 5.09 6.27 -10.71
CA SER A 174 3.87 6.12 -11.52
C SER A 174 3.39 4.68 -11.68
N GLU A 175 3.78 3.76 -10.79
CA GLU A 175 3.39 2.36 -10.84
C GLU A 175 1.86 2.20 -10.80
N TYR A 176 1.35 1.29 -11.64
CA TYR A 176 -0.07 0.99 -11.69
C TYR A 176 -0.54 0.28 -10.40
N ASN A 177 0.21 -0.71 -9.94
CA ASN A 177 -0.08 -1.43 -8.70
C ASN A 177 0.59 -0.71 -7.54
N ARG A 178 -0.07 0.33 -7.02
CA ARG A 178 0.46 1.14 -5.93
C ARG A 178 0.21 0.47 -4.57
N PHE A 179 1.21 0.57 -3.72
CA PHE A 179 1.11 0.25 -2.30
C PHE A 179 1.68 1.43 -1.52
N SER A 180 0.83 2.40 -1.24
CA SER A 180 1.24 3.71 -0.70
C SER A 180 2.08 3.60 0.56
N LYS A 181 1.77 2.66 1.46
CA LYS A 181 2.57 2.44 2.70
C LYS A 181 4.02 2.08 2.43
N GLY A 182 4.28 1.34 1.34
CA GLY A 182 5.63 1.04 0.89
C GLY A 182 6.28 2.23 0.17
N ILE A 183 5.56 2.90 -0.74
CA ILE A 183 6.05 4.03 -1.51
C ILE A 183 6.50 5.17 -0.59
N PHE A 184 5.72 5.52 0.44
CA PHE A 184 6.07 6.56 1.39
C PHE A 184 7.36 6.29 2.18
N GLN A 185 7.73 5.02 2.38
CA GLN A 185 9.01 4.65 2.99
C GLN A 185 10.13 4.56 1.94
N TRP A 186 9.81 4.09 0.74
CA TRP A 186 10.75 3.94 -0.36
C TRP A 186 11.41 5.26 -0.77
N VAL A 187 10.65 6.36 -0.81
CA VAL A 187 11.19 7.69 -1.16
C VAL A 187 12.20 8.25 -0.15
N GLY A 188 12.37 7.62 1.01
CA GLY A 188 13.47 7.84 1.95
C GLY A 188 13.44 9.13 2.75
N PHE A 189 12.31 9.85 2.78
CA PHE A 189 12.16 11.07 3.57
C PHE A 189 12.04 10.79 5.07
N ARG A 190 12.51 11.74 5.89
CA ARG A 190 12.48 11.62 7.36
C ARG A 190 11.06 11.72 7.89
N THR A 191 10.55 10.60 8.42
CA THR A 191 9.18 10.51 8.93
C THR A 191 9.16 10.34 10.45
N LYS A 192 8.41 11.18 11.16
CA LYS A 192 8.09 11.02 12.58
C LYS A 192 6.80 10.23 12.74
N TRP A 193 6.79 9.25 13.64
CA TRP A 193 5.62 8.43 13.91
C TRP A 193 4.93 8.90 15.18
N LEU A 194 3.64 9.21 15.06
CA LEU A 194 2.77 9.51 16.19
C LEU A 194 1.91 8.27 16.51
N GLU A 195 2.01 7.83 17.74
CA GLU A 195 1.13 6.77 18.27
C GLU A 195 -0.16 7.38 18.79
N TYR A 196 -1.28 6.73 18.50
CA TYR A 196 -2.58 7.07 19.05
C TYR A 196 -3.39 5.82 19.34
N GLU A 197 -4.35 5.94 20.28
CA GLU A 197 -5.27 4.85 20.60
C GLU A 197 -6.32 4.71 19.51
N ASN A 198 -6.69 3.45 19.21
CA ASN A 198 -7.70 3.17 18.21
C ASN A 198 -9.05 3.75 18.61
N VAL A 199 -9.63 4.58 17.75
CA VAL A 199 -10.98 5.10 17.89
C VAL A 199 -11.94 4.24 17.07
N GLU A 200 -13.11 3.94 17.64
CA GLU A 200 -14.18 3.25 16.89
C GLU A 200 -14.69 4.14 15.74
N ARG A 201 -15.15 3.52 14.67
CA ARG A 201 -15.72 4.26 13.53
C ARG A 201 -16.91 5.09 13.97
N ALA A 202 -16.95 6.35 13.51
CA ALA A 202 -18.09 7.23 13.76
C ALA A 202 -19.34 6.81 12.96
N ALA A 203 -19.15 6.25 11.74
CA ALA A 203 -20.22 5.76 10.87
C ALA A 203 -19.65 4.79 9.81
N GLY A 204 -20.53 4.03 9.15
CA GLY A 204 -20.20 3.12 8.05
C GLY A 204 -19.68 1.74 8.47
N GLU A 205 -19.64 0.80 7.51
CA GLU A 205 -19.18 -0.58 7.72
C GLU A 205 -17.82 -0.84 7.07
N THR A 206 -17.12 -1.89 7.55
CA THR A 206 -15.83 -2.28 6.93
C THR A 206 -16.05 -2.94 5.57
N LYS A 207 -15.49 -2.36 4.51
CA LYS A 207 -15.60 -2.84 3.11
C LYS A 207 -14.48 -3.83 2.73
N TRP A 208 -13.58 -4.15 3.66
CA TRP A 208 -12.44 -5.02 3.43
C TRP A 208 -12.77 -6.48 3.78
N SER A 209 -12.91 -7.33 2.76
CA SER A 209 -13.00 -8.79 2.94
C SER A 209 -11.61 -9.40 3.14
N VAL A 210 -11.54 -10.61 3.72
CA VAL A 210 -10.29 -11.36 3.89
C VAL A 210 -9.58 -11.59 2.55
N ARG A 211 -10.35 -11.84 1.47
CA ARG A 211 -9.80 -11.99 0.12
C ARG A 211 -9.15 -10.71 -0.38
N LYS A 212 -9.78 -9.54 -0.18
CA LYS A 212 -9.19 -8.25 -0.57
C LYS A 212 -7.91 -7.95 0.20
N LEU A 213 -7.88 -8.25 1.51
CA LEU A 213 -6.68 -8.11 2.33
C LEU A 213 -5.53 -9.00 1.84
N PHE A 214 -5.84 -10.24 1.46
CA PHE A 214 -4.84 -11.17 0.93
C PHE A 214 -4.26 -10.67 -0.41
N LEU A 215 -5.11 -10.23 -1.35
CA LEU A 215 -4.67 -9.66 -2.63
C LEU A 215 -3.82 -8.41 -2.43
N TYR A 216 -4.24 -7.50 -1.56
CA TYR A 216 -3.45 -6.31 -1.21
C TYR A 216 -2.08 -6.68 -0.59
N SER A 217 -2.03 -7.76 0.19
CA SER A 217 -0.77 -8.28 0.73
C SER A 217 0.16 -8.81 -0.36
N LEU A 218 -0.40 -9.49 -1.38
CA LEU A 218 0.38 -9.96 -2.54
C LEU A 218 0.92 -8.78 -3.36
N GLU A 219 0.13 -7.73 -3.58
CA GLU A 219 0.58 -6.50 -4.24
C GLU A 219 1.75 -5.86 -3.49
N GLY A 220 1.68 -5.80 -2.16
CA GLY A 220 2.78 -5.33 -1.32
C GLY A 220 4.05 -6.18 -1.46
N ILE A 221 3.93 -7.51 -1.50
CA ILE A 221 5.08 -8.43 -1.66
C ILE A 221 5.70 -8.26 -3.05
N THR A 222 4.88 -8.26 -4.11
CA THR A 222 5.38 -8.20 -5.49
C THR A 222 5.94 -6.82 -5.86
N GLY A 223 5.39 -5.74 -5.28
CA GLY A 223 5.85 -4.38 -5.53
C GLY A 223 7.16 -4.03 -4.81
N PHE A 224 7.45 -4.64 -3.65
CA PHE A 224 8.60 -4.27 -2.82
C PHE A 224 9.59 -5.40 -2.56
N SER A 225 9.44 -6.56 -3.22
CA SER A 225 10.33 -7.69 -3.04
C SER A 225 10.49 -8.51 -4.32
N VAL A 226 11.73 -8.81 -4.65
CA VAL A 226 12.10 -9.77 -5.70
C VAL A 226 12.16 -11.22 -5.18
N ALA A 227 11.83 -11.46 -3.92
CA ALA A 227 11.96 -12.78 -3.29
C ALA A 227 11.18 -13.90 -4.01
N PRO A 228 9.93 -13.70 -4.50
CA PRO A 228 9.23 -14.73 -5.26
C PRO A 228 9.97 -15.15 -6.53
N LEU A 229 10.59 -14.18 -7.23
CA LEU A 229 11.36 -14.42 -8.45
C LEU A 229 12.70 -15.08 -8.15
N SER A 230 13.37 -14.66 -7.07
CA SER A 230 14.59 -15.30 -6.58
C SER A 230 14.34 -16.77 -6.20
N LEU A 231 13.20 -17.06 -5.58
CA LEU A 231 12.81 -18.44 -5.26
C LEU A 231 12.62 -19.30 -6.53
N ALA A 232 11.99 -18.74 -7.57
CA ALA A 232 11.86 -19.41 -8.86
C ALA A 232 13.22 -19.69 -9.50
N SER A 233 14.15 -18.70 -9.45
CA SER A 233 15.52 -18.91 -9.95
C SER A 233 16.26 -20.01 -9.19
N ILE A 234 16.19 -20.02 -7.86
CA ILE A 234 16.82 -21.05 -7.01
C ILE A 234 16.22 -22.43 -7.32
N ALA A 235 14.90 -22.55 -7.42
CA ALA A 235 14.23 -23.78 -7.79
C ALA A 235 14.68 -24.26 -9.18
N GLY A 236 14.84 -23.36 -10.14
CA GLY A 236 15.35 -23.64 -11.47
C GLY A 236 16.76 -24.26 -11.44
N VAL A 237 17.67 -23.64 -10.68
CA VAL A 237 19.04 -24.18 -10.49
C VAL A 237 19.02 -25.57 -9.85
N LEU A 238 18.20 -25.77 -8.81
CA LEU A 238 18.06 -27.07 -8.15
C LEU A 238 17.55 -28.15 -9.12
N PHE A 239 16.53 -27.83 -9.93
CA PHE A 239 16.04 -28.77 -10.95
C PHE A 239 17.09 -29.11 -12.01
N CYS A 240 17.89 -28.13 -12.45
CA CYS A 240 19.00 -28.38 -13.37
C CYS A 240 20.04 -29.31 -12.75
N LEU A 241 20.43 -29.08 -11.49
CA LEU A 241 21.39 -29.93 -10.78
C LEU A 241 20.89 -31.37 -10.60
N ILE A 242 19.62 -31.52 -10.17
CA ILE A 242 18.99 -32.84 -10.02
C ILE A 242 18.95 -33.59 -11.39
N SER A 243 18.53 -32.87 -12.43
CA SER A 243 18.48 -33.45 -13.79
C SER A 243 19.87 -33.87 -14.27
N PHE A 244 20.88 -33.06 -14.05
CA PHE A 244 22.26 -33.41 -14.42
C PHE A 244 22.76 -34.65 -13.69
N LEU A 245 22.53 -34.77 -12.38
CA LEU A 245 22.89 -35.94 -11.60
C LEU A 245 22.13 -37.17 -12.10
N MET A 246 20.85 -37.04 -12.40
CA MET A 246 20.03 -38.13 -12.96
C MET A 246 20.56 -38.58 -14.33
N ILE A 247 20.96 -37.66 -15.20
CA ILE A 247 21.57 -37.97 -16.50
C ILE A 247 22.84 -38.83 -16.30
N VAL A 248 23.71 -38.40 -15.39
CA VAL A 248 24.94 -39.14 -15.07
C VAL A 248 24.62 -40.56 -14.60
N VAL A 249 23.67 -40.70 -13.65
CA VAL A 249 23.24 -42.03 -13.15
C VAL A 249 22.67 -42.90 -14.26
N ILE A 250 21.84 -42.35 -15.16
CA ILE A 250 21.24 -43.08 -16.27
C ILE A 250 22.32 -43.55 -17.25
N VAL A 251 23.27 -42.68 -17.61
CA VAL A 251 24.37 -43.04 -18.53
C VAL A 251 25.21 -44.17 -17.93
N VAL A 252 25.61 -44.05 -16.66
CA VAL A 252 26.39 -45.12 -15.99
C VAL A 252 25.63 -46.43 -15.93
N ARG A 253 24.34 -46.40 -15.55
CA ARG A 253 23.47 -47.55 -15.46
C ARG A 253 23.32 -48.24 -16.84
N THR A 254 23.04 -47.44 -17.87
CA THR A 254 22.86 -47.96 -19.25
C THR A 254 24.15 -48.61 -19.79
N LEU A 255 25.32 -48.05 -19.47
CA LEU A 255 26.61 -48.63 -19.87
C LEU A 255 26.91 -49.97 -19.18
N ILE A 256 26.45 -50.15 -17.90
CA ILE A 256 26.72 -51.36 -17.11
C ILE A 256 25.68 -52.45 -17.35
N TRP A 257 24.39 -52.13 -17.39
CA TRP A 257 23.29 -53.12 -17.41
C TRP A 257 22.40 -53.06 -18.65
N GLY A 258 22.65 -52.15 -19.58
CA GLY A 258 21.76 -51.90 -20.70
C GLY A 258 20.48 -51.14 -20.30
N ASP A 259 19.67 -50.80 -21.28
CA ASP A 259 18.42 -50.06 -21.06
C ASP A 259 17.21 -50.88 -21.48
N PRO A 260 16.36 -51.41 -20.56
CA PRO A 260 15.20 -52.21 -20.86
C PRO A 260 14.05 -51.41 -21.49
N VAL A 261 13.99 -50.07 -21.29
CA VAL A 261 12.97 -49.17 -21.86
C VAL A 261 13.67 -47.97 -22.47
N SER A 262 14.04 -48.12 -23.73
CA SER A 262 14.80 -47.09 -24.46
C SER A 262 14.08 -45.73 -24.46
N GLY A 263 14.77 -44.71 -23.96
CA GLY A 263 14.40 -43.30 -24.11
C GLY A 263 13.56 -42.69 -23.01
N TRP A 264 12.82 -43.42 -22.16
CA TRP A 264 11.95 -42.84 -21.13
C TRP A 264 12.73 -42.06 -20.03
N PRO A 265 13.78 -42.63 -19.44
CA PRO A 265 14.54 -41.92 -18.42
C PRO A 265 15.23 -40.64 -18.96
N SER A 266 15.76 -40.73 -20.19
CA SER A 266 16.39 -39.59 -20.87
C SER A 266 15.39 -38.46 -21.13
N LEU A 267 14.15 -38.79 -21.55
CA LEU A 267 13.09 -37.84 -21.79
C LEU A 267 12.72 -37.07 -20.50
N VAL A 268 12.57 -37.82 -19.40
CA VAL A 268 12.28 -37.20 -18.08
C VAL A 268 13.38 -36.21 -17.65
N CYS A 269 14.64 -36.60 -17.81
CA CYS A 269 15.77 -35.70 -17.47
C CYS A 269 15.79 -34.44 -18.34
N ILE A 270 15.51 -34.58 -19.65
CA ILE A 270 15.44 -33.41 -20.55
C ILE A 270 14.31 -32.48 -20.15
N ILE A 271 13.13 -33.00 -19.80
CA ILE A 271 11.99 -32.19 -19.35
C ILE A 271 12.35 -31.40 -18.07
N PHE A 272 12.96 -32.04 -17.08
CA PHE A 272 13.40 -31.37 -15.87
C PHE A 272 14.48 -30.29 -16.12
N MET A 273 15.44 -30.63 -17.01
CA MET A 273 16.50 -29.71 -17.40
C MET A 273 15.91 -28.44 -18.07
N VAL A 274 15.06 -28.62 -19.09
CA VAL A 274 14.42 -27.51 -19.79
C VAL A 274 13.53 -26.70 -18.86
N GLY A 275 12.73 -27.37 -18.01
CA GLY A 275 11.90 -26.74 -17.01
C GLY A 275 12.72 -25.92 -15.98
N GLY A 276 13.86 -26.47 -15.54
CA GLY A 276 14.78 -25.78 -14.65
C GLY A 276 15.38 -24.52 -15.29
N ILE A 277 15.86 -24.61 -16.52
CA ILE A 277 16.38 -23.47 -17.29
C ILE A 277 15.29 -22.39 -17.46
N GLN A 278 14.07 -22.79 -17.82
CA GLN A 278 12.96 -21.85 -17.99
C GLN A 278 12.64 -21.10 -16.69
N LEU A 279 12.54 -21.80 -15.55
CA LEU A 279 12.31 -21.17 -14.24
C LEU A 279 13.44 -20.22 -13.86
N PHE A 280 14.68 -20.61 -14.09
CA PHE A 280 15.85 -19.78 -13.83
C PHE A 280 15.83 -18.50 -14.68
N CYS A 281 15.61 -18.63 -15.99
CA CYS A 281 15.52 -17.48 -16.90
C CYS A 281 14.35 -16.57 -16.53
N THR A 282 13.17 -17.13 -16.22
CA THR A 282 12.01 -16.34 -15.77
C THR A 282 12.32 -15.56 -14.50
N GLY A 283 13.00 -16.19 -13.56
CA GLY A 283 13.41 -15.52 -12.32
C GLY A 283 14.40 -14.37 -12.55
N ILE A 284 15.35 -14.53 -13.47
CA ILE A 284 16.29 -13.43 -13.83
C ILE A 284 15.54 -12.30 -14.50
N VAL A 285 14.74 -12.57 -15.54
CA VAL A 285 13.96 -11.53 -16.26
C VAL A 285 13.07 -10.75 -15.32
N GLY A 286 12.46 -11.43 -14.34
CA GLY A 286 11.62 -10.77 -13.37
C GLY A 286 12.36 -9.89 -12.34
N GLN A 287 13.70 -10.01 -12.22
CA GLN A 287 14.51 -9.14 -11.37
C GLN A 287 14.95 -7.86 -12.08
N TYR A 288 14.93 -7.85 -13.40
CA TYR A 288 15.18 -6.68 -14.25
C TYR A 288 13.94 -5.80 -14.36
#